data_06caced2726a0a2329f508a44c588707
#
_entry.id   06caced2726a0a2329f508a44c588707
#
_cell.length_a   1.000
_cell.length_b   1.000
_cell.length_c   1.000
_cell.angle_alpha   90.00
_cell.angle_beta   90.00
_cell.angle_gamma   90.00
#
_symmetry.space_group_name_H-M   'P 1'
#
loop_
_entity.id
_entity.type
_entity.pdbx_description
1 polymer ?
#
loop_
_entity_poly.entity_id
_entity_poly.type
_entity_poly.pdbx_seq_one_letter_code
_entity_poly.pdbx_strand_id
1 'polypeptide(L)'
;MAGKKTCLVIGAGAGIGGTVGKRFAEAGYHAALCRRSDIDRLNRMVEGLQSSGLSASGHLLNAVDEGALESLIEEVETIGPIDTVLYNLGAQIGNRSLDDTPLKTFELGWRMACFGLFRVAKVLV
;
A
#
# COMPACT_ATOMS: atom_id res chain seq x y z
N MET A 1 -9.74 18.00 17.09
CA MET A 1 -8.29 17.73 17.17
C MET A 1 -7.85 17.18 15.81
N ALA A 2 -6.87 17.79 15.22
CA ALA A 2 -6.33 17.26 13.98
C ALA A 2 -5.77 15.87 14.24
N GLY A 3 -6.15 14.88 13.43
CA GLY A 3 -5.62 13.54 13.54
C GLY A 3 -4.13 13.52 13.22
N LYS A 4 -3.47 12.42 13.54
CA LYS A 4 -2.08 12.21 13.13
C LYS A 4 -2.01 12.20 11.60
N LYS A 5 -0.91 12.70 11.08
CA LYS A 5 -0.61 12.52 9.66
C LYS A 5 -0.49 11.03 9.36
N THR A 6 -0.93 10.63 8.20
CA THR A 6 -0.93 9.23 7.78
C THR A 6 0.15 8.98 6.74
N CYS A 7 0.88 7.89 6.93
CA CYS A 7 1.71 7.28 5.89
C CYS A 7 0.94 6.10 5.33
N LEU A 8 0.52 6.18 4.08
CA LEU A 8 -0.16 5.09 3.39
C LEU A 8 0.87 4.22 2.68
N VAL A 9 0.93 2.96 3.06
CA VAL A 9 1.85 1.99 2.46
C VAL A 9 1.05 1.03 1.58
N ILE A 10 1.17 1.19 0.28
CA ILE A 10 0.55 0.29 -0.70
C ILE A 10 1.59 -0.75 -1.09
N GLY A 11 1.36 -1.99 -0.67
CA GLY A 11 2.32 -3.08 -0.79
C GLY A 11 3.10 -3.31 0.50
N ALA A 12 2.38 -3.44 1.62
CA ALA A 12 2.97 -3.67 2.94
C ALA A 12 3.24 -5.16 3.16
N GLY A 13 4.46 -5.59 2.89
CA GLY A 13 4.95 -6.93 3.20
C GLY A 13 5.93 -6.91 4.37
N ALA A 14 6.49 -8.09 4.68
CA ALA A 14 7.51 -8.21 5.72
C ALA A 14 8.83 -7.52 5.38
N GLY A 15 9.01 -7.15 4.11
CA GLY A 15 10.21 -6.46 3.63
C GLY A 15 10.11 -4.95 3.73
N ILE A 16 10.34 -4.25 2.60
CA ILE A 16 10.45 -2.80 2.54
C ILE A 16 9.17 -2.10 3.04
N GLY A 17 8.01 -2.51 2.54
CA GLY A 17 6.74 -1.84 2.86
C GLY A 17 6.43 -1.86 4.35
N GLY A 18 6.50 -3.01 4.98
CA GLY A 18 6.25 -3.14 6.42
C GLY A 18 7.27 -2.38 7.27
N THR A 19 8.53 -2.41 6.88
CA THR A 19 9.60 -1.69 7.58
C THR A 19 9.41 -0.18 7.50
N VAL A 20 9.07 0.34 6.33
CA VAL A 20 8.79 1.77 6.16
C VAL A 20 7.60 2.19 7.01
N GLY A 21 6.51 1.41 6.97
CA GLY A 21 5.33 1.69 7.80
C GLY A 21 5.67 1.78 9.28
N LYS A 22 6.45 0.83 9.77
CA LYS A 22 6.92 0.84 11.16
C LYS A 22 7.72 2.10 11.48
N ARG A 23 8.65 2.46 10.63
CA ARG A 23 9.49 3.65 10.86
C ARG A 23 8.67 4.93 10.90
N PHE A 24 7.68 5.07 10.03
CA PHE A 24 6.77 6.21 10.08
C PHE A 24 5.92 6.21 11.34
N ALA A 25 5.42 5.05 11.76
CA ALA A 25 4.65 4.94 13.00
C ALA A 25 5.50 5.35 14.21
N GLU A 26 6.76 4.91 14.26
CA GLU A 26 7.70 5.32 15.32
C GLU A 26 7.95 6.83 15.32
N ALA A 27 7.84 7.46 14.16
CA ALA A 27 7.98 8.92 14.02
C ALA A 27 6.69 9.69 14.34
N GLY A 28 5.65 9.02 14.77
CA GLY A 28 4.41 9.67 15.21
C GLY A 28 3.29 9.70 14.17
N TYR A 29 3.48 9.04 13.02
CA TYR A 29 2.45 8.92 11.99
C TYR A 29 1.47 7.79 12.31
N HIS A 30 0.29 7.85 11.71
CA HIS A 30 -0.54 6.67 11.57
C HIS A 30 -0.07 5.88 10.36
N ALA A 31 0.28 4.61 10.53
CA ALA A 31 0.68 3.75 9.43
C ALA A 31 -0.52 2.98 8.89
N ALA A 32 -1.01 3.34 7.71
CA ALA A 32 -2.05 2.60 7.02
C ALA A 32 -1.39 1.59 6.09
N LEU A 33 -1.45 0.31 6.47
CA LEU A 33 -0.77 -0.78 5.77
C LEU A 33 -1.74 -1.49 4.84
N CYS A 34 -1.39 -1.58 3.56
CA CYS A 34 -2.25 -2.16 2.55
C CYS A 34 -1.57 -3.34 1.86
N ARG A 35 -2.29 -4.46 1.76
CA ARG A 35 -1.86 -5.69 1.06
C ARG A 35 -2.98 -6.20 0.18
N ARG A 36 -2.60 -7.00 -0.83
CA ARG A 36 -3.57 -7.63 -1.71
C ARG A 36 -4.28 -8.82 -1.05
N SER A 37 -3.58 -9.57 -0.22
CA SER A 37 -4.06 -10.83 0.35
C SER A 37 -3.40 -11.11 1.69
N ASP A 38 -3.72 -12.26 2.30
CA ASP A 38 -3.14 -12.72 3.57
C ASP A 38 -3.51 -11.77 4.71
N ILE A 39 -4.81 -11.74 5.01
CA ILE A 39 -5.37 -10.89 6.07
C ILE A 39 -4.76 -11.22 7.44
N ASP A 40 -4.44 -12.50 7.70
CA ASP A 40 -3.86 -12.90 8.98
C ASP A 40 -2.49 -12.29 9.20
N ARG A 41 -1.66 -12.29 8.15
CA ARG A 41 -0.33 -11.67 8.24
C ARG A 41 -0.43 -10.16 8.37
N LEU A 42 -1.37 -9.54 7.67
CA LEU A 42 -1.63 -8.11 7.79
C LEU A 42 -2.05 -7.76 9.21
N ASN A 43 -2.99 -8.51 9.77
CA ASN A 43 -3.47 -8.30 11.14
C ASN A 43 -2.34 -8.44 12.16
N ARG A 44 -1.46 -9.45 12.00
CA ARG A 44 -0.31 -9.61 12.89
C ARG A 44 0.65 -8.43 12.83
N MET A 45 0.87 -7.87 11.65
CA MET A 45 1.72 -6.68 11.49
C MET A 45 1.11 -5.48 12.21
N VAL A 46 -0.18 -5.25 12.02
CA VAL A 46 -0.91 -4.14 12.66
C VAL A 46 -0.93 -4.31 14.17
N GLU A 47 -1.27 -5.49 14.66
CA GLU A 47 -1.30 -5.80 16.09
C GLU A 47 0.08 -5.63 16.75
N GLY A 48 1.14 -6.02 16.05
CA GLY A 48 2.50 -5.83 16.53
C GLY A 48 2.86 -4.36 16.73
N LEU A 49 2.44 -3.49 15.82
CA LEU A 49 2.63 -2.06 15.96
C LEU A 49 1.79 -1.48 17.10
N GLN A 50 0.52 -1.85 17.15
CA GLN A 50 -0.40 -1.39 18.20
C GLN A 50 0.04 -1.83 19.59
N SER A 51 0.56 -3.05 19.72
CA SER A 51 1.09 -3.56 20.98
C SER A 51 2.30 -2.77 21.48
N SER A 52 3.02 -2.13 20.58
CA SER A 52 4.13 -1.24 20.89
C SER A 52 3.69 0.20 21.15
N GLY A 53 2.39 0.46 21.21
CA GLY A 53 1.84 1.79 21.43
C GLY A 53 1.80 2.67 20.19
N LEU A 54 1.99 2.09 19.00
CA LEU A 54 1.99 2.81 17.74
C LEU A 54 0.62 2.80 17.07
N SER A 55 0.38 3.78 16.21
CA SER A 55 -0.88 3.91 15.48
C SER A 55 -0.78 3.22 14.13
N ALA A 56 -1.65 2.23 13.87
CA ALA A 56 -1.64 1.50 12.61
C ALA A 56 -3.02 0.94 12.27
N SER A 57 -3.28 0.77 10.98
CA SER A 57 -4.47 0.09 10.46
C SER A 57 -4.09 -0.78 9.28
N GLY A 58 -4.91 -1.78 8.98
CA GLY A 58 -4.69 -2.69 7.88
C GLY A 58 -5.83 -2.63 6.87
N HIS A 59 -5.48 -2.71 5.60
CA HIS A 59 -6.43 -2.62 4.50
C HIS A 59 -6.10 -3.66 3.43
N LEU A 60 -7.11 -4.37 2.94
CA LEU A 60 -6.95 -5.28 1.81
C LEU A 60 -7.34 -4.53 0.53
N LEU A 61 -6.51 -4.70 -0.50
CA LEU A 61 -6.71 -4.00 -1.77
C LEU A 61 -6.07 -4.78 -2.90
N ASN A 62 -6.78 -4.94 -4.01
CA ASN A 62 -6.17 -5.29 -5.28
C ASN A 62 -6.05 -4.01 -6.11
N ALA A 63 -4.84 -3.54 -6.31
CA ALA A 63 -4.57 -2.25 -6.96
C ALA A 63 -4.99 -2.18 -8.43
N VAL A 64 -5.20 -3.33 -9.08
CA VAL A 64 -5.66 -3.37 -10.48
C VAL A 64 -7.18 -3.30 -10.61
N ASP A 65 -7.92 -3.47 -9.52
CA ASP A 65 -9.38 -3.38 -9.56
C ASP A 65 -9.81 -1.93 -9.77
N GLU A 66 -10.84 -1.75 -10.58
CA GLU A 66 -11.38 -0.43 -10.87
C GLU A 66 -11.91 0.24 -9.61
N GLY A 67 -11.51 1.48 -9.37
CA GLY A 67 -11.96 2.27 -8.22
C GLY A 67 -11.35 1.89 -6.88
N ALA A 68 -10.58 0.80 -6.80
CA ALA A 68 -10.08 0.29 -5.52
C ALA A 68 -9.09 1.23 -4.83
N LEU A 69 -8.14 1.79 -5.57
CA LEU A 69 -7.15 2.72 -5.01
C LEU A 69 -7.82 4.02 -4.55
N GLU A 70 -8.76 4.51 -5.33
CA GLU A 70 -9.51 5.72 -5.02
C GLU A 70 -10.32 5.54 -3.73
N SER A 71 -11.04 4.42 -3.60
CA SER A 71 -11.81 4.10 -2.39
C SER A 71 -10.91 3.91 -1.17
N LEU A 72 -9.75 3.30 -1.34
CA LEU A 72 -8.78 3.15 -0.25
C LEU A 72 -8.32 4.52 0.28
N ILE A 73 -8.01 5.42 -0.63
CA ILE A 73 -7.56 6.77 -0.27
C ILE A 73 -8.65 7.49 0.52
N GLU A 74 -9.89 7.43 0.06
CA GLU A 74 -11.04 8.03 0.77
C GLU A 74 -11.18 7.45 2.18
N GLU A 75 -11.11 6.13 2.30
CA GLU A 75 -11.19 5.45 3.59
C GLU A 75 -10.08 5.88 4.54
N VAL A 76 -8.85 5.89 4.07
CA VAL A 76 -7.69 6.25 4.88
C VAL A 76 -7.72 7.72 5.30
N GLU A 77 -8.18 8.61 4.42
CA GLU A 77 -8.32 10.03 4.75
C GLU A 77 -9.28 10.27 5.92
N THR A 78 -10.26 9.37 6.14
CA THR A 78 -11.14 9.49 7.31
C THR A 78 -10.42 9.19 8.62
N ILE A 79 -9.33 8.45 8.58
CA ILE A 79 -8.52 8.13 9.76
C ILE A 79 -7.60 9.30 10.10
N GLY A 80 -6.95 9.85 9.09
CA GLY A 80 -6.06 10.99 9.23
C GLY A 80 -5.54 11.44 7.87
N PRO A 81 -5.13 12.72 7.75
CA PRO A 81 -4.70 13.25 6.45
C PRO A 81 -3.48 12.50 5.93
N ILE A 82 -3.55 12.07 4.68
CA ILE A 82 -2.43 11.37 4.03
C ILE A 82 -1.36 12.41 3.70
N ASP A 83 -0.22 12.26 4.34
CA ASP A 83 0.95 13.12 4.16
C ASP A 83 1.98 12.48 3.24
N THR A 84 2.11 11.16 3.32
CA THR A 84 3.12 10.40 2.59
C THR A 84 2.51 9.11 2.07
N VAL A 85 2.84 8.76 0.83
CA VAL A 85 2.49 7.47 0.25
C VAL A 85 3.76 6.75 -0.17
N LEU A 86 3.89 5.51 0.29
CA LEU A 86 4.86 4.58 -0.27
C LEU A 86 4.12 3.63 -1.21
N TYR A 87 4.40 3.72 -2.48
CA TYR A 87 3.87 2.80 -3.48
C TYR A 87 4.93 1.73 -3.75
N ASN A 88 4.76 0.57 -3.13
CA ASN A 88 5.75 -0.52 -3.15
C ASN A 88 5.16 -1.76 -3.82
N LEU A 89 4.48 -1.58 -4.94
CA LEU A 89 3.99 -2.67 -5.75
C LEU A 89 4.94 -2.89 -6.92
N GLY A 90 5.62 -4.02 -6.90
CA GLY A 90 6.41 -4.47 -8.03
C GLY A 90 5.61 -5.44 -8.88
N ALA A 91 5.82 -5.38 -10.17
CA ALA A 91 5.31 -6.38 -11.07
C ALA A 91 6.39 -7.44 -11.27
N GLN A 92 6.34 -8.48 -10.48
CA GLN A 92 7.22 -9.62 -10.71
C GLN A 92 6.58 -10.51 -11.78
N ILE A 93 6.86 -10.19 -13.02
CA ILE A 93 6.43 -11.02 -14.15
C ILE A 93 7.44 -12.14 -14.46
N GLY A 94 8.47 -12.26 -13.63
CA GLY A 94 9.54 -13.25 -13.77
C GLY A 94 10.64 -12.82 -14.72
N ASN A 95 11.72 -13.57 -14.74
CA ASN A 95 12.81 -13.38 -15.71
C ASN A 95 12.39 -14.04 -17.04
N ARG A 96 11.70 -13.29 -17.87
CA ARG A 96 11.22 -13.78 -19.15
C ARG A 96 11.86 -12.98 -20.28
N SER A 97 12.15 -13.66 -21.38
CA SER A 97 12.56 -12.98 -22.60
C SER A 97 11.36 -12.25 -23.21
N LEU A 98 11.63 -11.39 -24.15
CA LEU A 98 10.57 -10.70 -24.90
C LEU A 98 9.60 -11.70 -25.52
N ASP A 99 10.15 -12.75 -26.14
CA ASP A 99 9.37 -13.76 -26.86
C ASP A 99 8.47 -14.60 -25.89
N ASP A 100 8.95 -14.79 -24.66
CA ASP A 100 8.24 -15.62 -23.67
C ASP A 100 7.28 -14.82 -22.79
N THR A 101 7.16 -13.51 -23.01
CA THR A 101 6.28 -12.65 -22.20
C THR A 101 4.95 -12.45 -22.91
N PRO A 102 3.85 -13.07 -22.40
CA PRO A 102 2.52 -12.81 -22.96
C PRO A 102 2.14 -11.33 -22.78
N LEU A 103 1.42 -10.79 -23.74
CA LEU A 103 0.92 -9.41 -23.69
C LEU A 103 0.12 -9.15 -22.40
N LYS A 104 -0.73 -10.09 -22.03
CA LYS A 104 -1.55 -9.99 -20.81
C LYS A 104 -0.70 -9.88 -19.54
N THR A 105 0.37 -10.64 -19.46
CA THR A 105 1.29 -10.60 -18.30
C THR A 105 1.99 -9.25 -18.21
N PHE A 106 2.48 -8.75 -19.33
CA PHE A 106 3.12 -7.44 -19.39
C PHE A 106 2.14 -6.32 -19.00
N GLU A 107 0.92 -6.37 -19.54
CA GLU A 107 -0.11 -5.37 -19.23
C GLU A 107 -0.45 -5.36 -17.75
N LEU A 108 -0.63 -6.53 -17.14
CA LEU A 108 -0.92 -6.64 -15.71
C LEU A 108 0.21 -6.02 -14.87
N GLY A 109 1.45 -6.33 -15.23
CA GLY A 109 2.62 -5.74 -14.56
C GLY A 109 2.65 -4.22 -14.65
N TRP A 110 2.35 -3.68 -15.81
CA TRP A 110 2.26 -2.25 -16.01
C TRP A 110 1.12 -1.62 -15.20
N ARG A 111 -0.04 -2.26 -15.16
CA ARG A 111 -1.17 -1.78 -14.36
C ARG A 111 -0.83 -1.70 -12.88
N MET A 112 -0.13 -2.70 -12.37
CA MET A 112 0.26 -2.73 -10.96
C MET A 112 1.33 -1.70 -10.64
N ALA A 113 2.40 -1.66 -11.42
CA ALA A 113 3.58 -0.88 -11.07
C ALA A 113 3.52 0.58 -11.50
N CYS A 114 2.94 0.85 -12.66
CA CYS A 114 2.96 2.19 -13.27
C CYS A 114 1.60 2.88 -13.22
N PHE A 115 0.59 2.25 -13.78
CA PHE A 115 -0.75 2.84 -13.88
C PHE A 115 -1.37 3.06 -12.49
N GLY A 116 -1.16 2.13 -11.56
CA GLY A 116 -1.64 2.29 -10.19
C GLY A 116 -1.04 3.50 -9.49
N LEU A 117 0.25 3.71 -9.65
CA LEU A 117 0.90 4.90 -9.09
C LEU A 117 0.34 6.20 -9.68
N PHE A 118 0.10 6.21 -10.98
CA PHE A 118 -0.53 7.35 -11.65
C PHE A 118 -1.91 7.64 -11.06
N ARG A 119 -2.72 6.62 -10.83
CA ARG A 119 -4.06 6.76 -10.22
C ARG A 119 -3.97 7.38 -8.82
N VAL A 120 -3.05 6.92 -8.01
CA VAL A 120 -2.81 7.46 -6.66
C VAL A 120 -2.43 8.94 -6.74
N ALA A 121 -1.46 9.26 -7.59
CA ALA A 121 -1.01 10.63 -7.75
C ALA A 121 -2.15 11.54 -8.22
N LYS A 122 -2.99 11.07 -9.11
CA LYS A 122 -4.12 11.84 -9.65
C LYS A 122 -5.15 12.20 -8.58
N VAL A 123 -5.33 11.36 -7.58
CA VAL A 123 -6.27 11.63 -6.49
C VAL A 123 -5.67 12.57 -5.44
N LEU A 124 -4.38 12.45 -5.16
CA LEU A 124 -3.73 13.15 -4.04
C LEU A 124 -3.10 14.50 -4.42
N VAL A 125 -2.89 14.77 -5.70
CA VAL A 125 -2.20 16.00 -6.15
C VAL A 125 -3.14 17.03 -6.75
#